data_2d6f205d99b5241d0e56e45697063193
#
_entry.id   2d6f205d99b5241d0e56e45697063193
#
_cell.length_a   1.000
_cell.length_b   1.000
_cell.length_c   1.000
_cell.angle_alpha   90.00
_cell.angle_beta   90.00
_cell.angle_gamma   90.00
#
_symmetry.space_group_name_H-M   'P 1'
#
loop_
_entity.id
_entity.type
_entity.pdbx_description
1 polymer ?
#
loop_
_entity_poly.entity_id
_entity_poly.type
_entity_poly.pdbx_seq_one_letter_code
_entity_poly.pdbx_strand_id
1 'polypeptide(L)'
;MALSYNLRHNGTIQGIINSDGKLWKDQRKFLHERLRQFGIKCVGTGKEHMETRIMGEVETFLRTLSRQKDAPMDLNTPLAMSVSNVICTIMMSVSFKHDDCRFKRFMDLIEEGFKLFGSIASVNFIPLMRYLPGLQETRKKLAQ
;
A
#
# COMPACT_ATOMS: atom_id res chain seq x y z
N MET A 1 14.11 18.03 -10.42
CA MET A 1 12.66 18.28 -10.38
C MET A 1 11.95 17.03 -10.84
N ALA A 2 11.41 16.29 -9.89
CA ALA A 2 11.04 14.89 -10.04
C ALA A 2 9.79 14.69 -10.90
N LEU A 3 9.67 13.51 -11.49
CA LEU A 3 8.55 13.04 -12.30
C LEU A 3 7.20 12.97 -11.55
N SER A 4 7.19 13.29 -10.25
CA SER A 4 5.99 13.44 -9.42
C SER A 4 4.98 14.46 -9.97
N TYR A 5 5.37 15.26 -10.96
CA TYR A 5 4.49 16.22 -11.62
C TYR A 5 3.35 15.61 -12.44
N ASN A 6 3.39 14.31 -12.75
CA ASN A 6 2.40 13.71 -13.63
C ASN A 6 1.30 12.91 -12.93
N LEU A 7 1.40 12.71 -11.62
CA LEU A 7 0.31 12.17 -10.79
C LEU A 7 -0.57 13.30 -10.25
N ARG A 8 -0.99 14.19 -11.15
CA ARG A 8 -1.86 15.30 -10.79
C ARG A 8 -3.32 14.96 -11.07
N HIS A 9 -4.12 14.93 -10.04
CA HIS A 9 -5.55 15.06 -10.19
C HIS A 9 -5.91 16.56 -10.18
N ASN A 10 -6.51 17.07 -11.25
CA ASN A 10 -6.85 18.50 -11.42
C ASN A 10 -5.67 19.49 -11.24
N GLY A 11 -4.46 19.10 -11.66
CA GLY A 11 -3.30 19.97 -11.58
C GLY A 11 -2.61 20.06 -10.22
N THR A 12 -3.12 19.41 -9.18
CA THR A 12 -2.56 19.41 -7.82
C THR A 12 -2.02 18.03 -7.46
N ILE A 13 -0.79 17.99 -6.93
CA ILE A 13 -0.21 16.75 -6.39
C ILE A 13 -0.95 16.45 -5.08
N GLN A 14 -1.61 15.30 -5.01
CA GLN A 14 -2.30 14.84 -3.81
C GLN A 14 -1.61 13.60 -3.24
N GLY A 15 -1.69 13.43 -1.94
CA GLY A 15 -1.12 12.30 -1.22
C GLY A 15 0.21 12.62 -0.53
N ILE A 16 0.57 11.77 0.45
CA ILE A 16 1.72 12.02 1.33
C ILE A 16 3.07 11.66 0.67
N ILE A 17 3.07 10.77 -0.33
CA ILE A 17 4.30 10.28 -0.95
C ILE A 17 4.85 11.28 -1.97
N ASN A 18 3.97 11.91 -2.75
CA ASN A 18 4.34 12.74 -3.89
C ASN A 18 4.09 14.24 -3.66
N SER A 19 3.68 14.66 -2.47
CA SER A 19 3.51 16.06 -2.10
C SER A 19 4.77 16.60 -1.41
N ASP A 20 4.93 17.91 -1.42
CA ASP A 20 6.02 18.62 -0.77
C ASP A 20 5.53 19.88 -0.02
N GLY A 21 6.45 20.57 0.63
CA GLY A 21 6.20 21.83 1.28
C GLY A 21 5.16 21.78 2.39
N LYS A 22 4.26 22.78 2.41
CA LYS A 22 3.22 22.94 3.44
C LYS A 22 2.19 21.82 3.36
N LEU A 23 1.75 21.48 2.15
CA LEU A 23 0.74 20.42 1.94
C LEU A 23 1.21 19.07 2.52
N TRP A 24 2.47 18.70 2.26
CA TRP A 24 3.06 17.49 2.83
C TRP A 24 3.09 17.52 4.36
N LYS A 25 3.50 18.65 4.95
CA LYS A 25 3.54 18.81 6.42
C LYS A 25 2.17 18.63 7.05
N ASP A 26 1.15 19.24 6.46
CA ASP A 26 -0.22 19.20 6.97
C ASP A 26 -0.81 17.78 6.85
N GLN A 27 -0.63 17.12 5.71
CA GLN A 27 -1.08 15.75 5.50
C GLN A 27 -0.34 14.75 6.40
N ARG A 28 0.98 14.90 6.55
CA ARG A 28 1.76 14.06 7.45
C ARG A 28 1.31 14.22 8.91
N LYS A 29 1.11 15.46 9.35
CA LYS A 29 0.61 15.73 10.70
C LYS A 29 -0.74 15.06 10.93
N PHE A 30 -1.68 15.26 10.02
CA PHE A 30 -2.99 14.63 10.07
C PHE A 30 -2.90 13.11 10.16
N LEU A 31 -2.09 12.47 9.30
CA LEU A 31 -1.92 11.03 9.31
C LEU A 31 -1.34 10.54 10.64
N HIS A 32 -0.29 11.22 11.16
CA HIS A 32 0.30 10.89 12.45
C HIS A 32 -0.69 10.99 13.62
N GLU A 33 -1.54 12.02 13.62
CA GLU A 33 -2.58 12.20 14.64
C GLU A 33 -3.62 11.08 14.56
N ARG A 34 -4.06 10.71 13.36
CA ARG A 34 -5.01 9.61 13.16
C ARG A 34 -4.42 8.25 13.55
N LEU A 35 -3.21 7.94 13.10
CA LEU A 35 -2.53 6.70 13.48
C LEU A 35 -2.30 6.60 15.00
N ARG A 36 -2.04 7.73 15.67
CA ARG A 36 -1.96 7.79 17.12
C ARG A 36 -3.30 7.46 17.79
N GLN A 37 -4.41 7.97 17.25
CA GLN A 37 -5.77 7.65 17.74
C GLN A 37 -6.11 6.17 17.57
N PHE A 38 -5.59 5.51 16.53
CA PHE A 38 -5.74 4.06 16.33
C PHE A 38 -4.82 3.20 17.20
N GLY A 39 -4.01 3.78 18.07
CA GLY A 39 -3.23 3.05 19.07
C GLY A 39 -1.76 2.78 18.70
N ILE A 40 -1.24 3.31 17.59
CA ILE A 40 0.15 3.06 17.15
C ILE A 40 1.23 3.58 18.12
N LYS A 41 0.88 4.41 19.07
CA LYS A 41 1.81 4.89 20.11
C LYS A 41 1.15 5.10 21.48
N CYS A 42 -0.03 4.54 21.70
CA CYS A 42 -0.74 4.72 22.94
C CYS A 42 -0.55 3.55 23.89
N VAL A 43 -0.41 3.86 25.17
CA VAL A 43 -0.56 2.91 26.25
C VAL A 43 -2.06 2.89 26.58
N GLY A 44 -2.70 1.72 26.67
CA GLY A 44 -4.10 1.59 27.02
C GLY A 44 -4.96 0.89 25.95
N THR A 45 -6.28 1.06 26.05
CA THR A 45 -7.30 0.34 25.26
C THR A 45 -7.14 0.42 23.75
N GLY A 46 -6.59 1.51 23.21
CA GLY A 46 -6.32 1.64 21.78
C GLY A 46 -5.27 0.68 21.27
N LYS A 47 -4.22 0.43 22.08
CA LYS A 47 -3.18 -0.54 21.79
C LYS A 47 -3.74 -1.97 21.77
N GLU A 48 -4.55 -2.32 22.77
CA GLU A 48 -5.18 -3.64 22.88
C GLU A 48 -6.08 -3.97 21.70
N HIS A 49 -6.87 -3.00 21.23
CA HIS A 49 -7.71 -3.17 20.05
C HIS A 49 -6.88 -3.42 18.77
N MET A 50 -5.77 -2.72 18.63
CA MET A 50 -4.88 -2.90 17.49
C MET A 50 -4.18 -4.27 17.54
N GLU A 51 -3.68 -4.66 18.71
CA GLU A 51 -3.05 -5.97 18.93
C GLU A 51 -4.04 -7.09 18.65
N THR A 52 -5.28 -6.98 19.11
CA THR A 52 -6.32 -7.98 18.83
C THR A 52 -6.57 -8.16 17.33
N ARG A 53 -6.61 -7.06 16.56
CA ARG A 53 -6.78 -7.13 15.11
C ARG A 53 -5.58 -7.80 14.43
N ILE A 54 -4.37 -7.44 14.83
CA ILE A 54 -3.15 -8.06 14.31
C ILE A 54 -3.11 -9.55 14.65
N MET A 55 -3.40 -9.92 15.89
CA MET A 55 -3.41 -11.31 16.32
C MET A 55 -4.44 -12.16 15.58
N GLY A 56 -5.62 -11.62 15.27
CA GLY A 56 -6.62 -12.31 14.45
C GLY A 56 -6.11 -12.66 13.05
N GLU A 57 -5.35 -11.75 12.43
CA GLU A 57 -4.71 -12.03 11.12
C GLU A 57 -3.53 -13.00 11.23
N VAL A 58 -2.74 -12.91 12.30
CA VAL A 58 -1.66 -13.88 12.58
C VAL A 58 -2.23 -15.29 12.72
N GLU A 59 -3.32 -15.49 13.46
CA GLU A 59 -3.98 -16.77 13.58
C GLU A 59 -4.50 -17.30 12.23
N THR A 60 -5.06 -16.41 11.42
CA THR A 60 -5.53 -16.76 10.06
C THR A 60 -4.39 -17.18 9.16
N PHE A 61 -3.27 -16.46 9.24
CA PHE A 61 -2.05 -16.80 8.52
C PHE A 61 -1.49 -18.16 8.95
N LEU A 62 -1.33 -18.39 10.26
CA LEU A 62 -0.85 -19.67 10.80
C LEU A 62 -1.76 -20.84 10.41
N ARG A 63 -3.09 -20.62 10.44
CA ARG A 63 -4.06 -21.62 10.00
C ARG A 63 -3.91 -21.94 8.51
N THR A 64 -3.60 -20.96 7.69
CA THR A 64 -3.32 -21.17 6.26
C THR A 64 -2.06 -21.99 6.06
N LEU A 65 -1.00 -21.72 6.82
CA LEU A 65 0.23 -22.52 6.80
C LEU A 65 -0.01 -23.96 7.23
N SER A 66 -0.74 -24.17 8.32
CA SER A 66 -1.00 -25.51 8.86
C SER A 66 -1.79 -26.41 7.90
N ARG A 67 -2.55 -25.84 6.98
CA ARG A 67 -3.31 -26.58 5.97
C ARG A 67 -2.44 -27.17 4.85
N GLN A 68 -1.24 -26.66 4.67
CA GLN A 68 -0.36 -27.01 3.53
C GLN A 68 0.44 -28.31 3.72
N LYS A 69 0.40 -28.97 4.87
CA LYS A 69 0.95 -30.31 5.13
C LYS A 69 2.26 -30.58 4.36
N ASP A 70 3.38 -30.03 4.80
CA ASP A 70 4.73 -30.32 4.29
C ASP A 70 5.00 -30.05 2.78
N ALA A 71 4.06 -29.46 2.05
CA ALA A 71 4.27 -29.07 0.67
C ALA A 71 5.05 -27.74 0.59
N PRO A 72 6.01 -27.59 -0.33
CA PRO A 72 6.68 -26.30 -0.57
C PRO A 72 5.64 -25.23 -0.91
N MET A 73 5.68 -24.11 -0.21
CA MET A 73 4.73 -23.02 -0.38
C MET A 73 5.46 -21.68 -0.55
N ASP A 74 4.99 -20.88 -1.50
CA ASP A 74 5.37 -19.48 -1.56
C ASP A 74 4.65 -18.69 -0.46
N LEU A 75 5.42 -18.17 0.50
CA LEU A 75 4.90 -17.40 1.63
C LEU A 75 4.60 -15.94 1.27
N ASN A 76 5.10 -15.45 0.15
CA ASN A 76 4.98 -14.04 -0.23
C ASN A 76 3.52 -13.60 -0.35
N THR A 77 2.73 -14.37 -1.11
CA THR A 77 1.31 -14.04 -1.35
C THR A 77 0.48 -14.06 -0.06
N PRO A 78 0.46 -15.14 0.75
CA PRO A 78 -0.34 -15.15 1.97
C PRO A 78 0.13 -14.15 3.02
N LEU A 79 1.43 -13.88 3.11
CA LEU A 79 1.98 -12.86 4.00
C LEU A 79 1.53 -11.46 3.56
N ALA A 80 1.67 -11.14 2.27
CA ALA A 80 1.24 -9.86 1.71
C ALA A 80 -0.26 -9.63 1.93
N MET A 81 -1.09 -10.67 1.74
CA MET A 81 -2.53 -10.58 2.00
C MET A 81 -2.82 -10.30 3.48
N SER A 82 -2.18 -11.01 4.41
CA SER A 82 -2.39 -10.79 5.84
C SER A 82 -1.98 -9.39 6.28
N VAL A 83 -0.81 -8.92 5.86
CA VAL A 83 -0.34 -7.55 6.17
C VAL A 83 -1.27 -6.50 5.58
N SER A 84 -1.68 -6.65 4.33
CA SER A 84 -2.61 -5.74 3.67
C SER A 84 -3.96 -5.71 4.36
N ASN A 85 -4.47 -6.86 4.83
CA ASN A 85 -5.73 -6.94 5.54
C ASN A 85 -5.66 -6.24 6.91
N VAL A 86 -4.54 -6.35 7.63
CA VAL A 86 -4.30 -5.57 8.86
C VAL A 86 -4.39 -4.07 8.56
N ILE A 87 -3.73 -3.60 7.49
CA ILE A 87 -3.76 -2.19 7.11
C ILE A 87 -5.17 -1.75 6.72
N CYS A 88 -5.89 -2.54 5.91
CA CYS A 88 -7.28 -2.27 5.54
C CYS A 88 -8.18 -2.18 6.78
N THR A 89 -7.99 -3.07 7.75
CA THR A 89 -8.76 -3.08 8.99
C THR A 89 -8.48 -1.83 9.84
N ILE A 90 -7.22 -1.39 9.90
CA ILE A 90 -6.83 -0.19 10.64
C ILE A 90 -7.32 1.08 9.94
N MET A 91 -7.12 1.19 8.62
CA MET A 91 -7.37 2.43 7.88
C MET A 91 -8.83 2.61 7.48
N MET A 92 -9.51 1.52 7.13
CA MET A 92 -10.86 1.53 6.57
C MET A 92 -11.88 0.81 7.44
N SER A 93 -11.46 0.18 8.55
CA SER A 93 -12.31 -0.68 9.39
C SER A 93 -12.98 -1.83 8.61
N VAL A 94 -12.33 -2.28 7.54
CA VAL A 94 -12.80 -3.37 6.69
C VAL A 94 -11.81 -4.53 6.78
N SER A 95 -12.30 -5.72 7.08
CA SER A 95 -11.55 -6.98 7.03
C SER A 95 -12.06 -7.82 5.88
N PHE A 96 -11.16 -8.35 5.08
CA PHE A 96 -11.47 -9.20 3.95
C PHE A 96 -11.16 -10.66 4.27
N LYS A 97 -11.93 -11.57 3.67
CA LYS A 97 -11.53 -12.98 3.64
C LYS A 97 -10.44 -13.18 2.58
N HIS A 98 -9.46 -14.03 2.87
CA HIS A 98 -8.34 -14.29 1.96
C HIS A 98 -8.78 -14.97 0.64
N ASP A 99 -9.96 -15.56 0.59
CA ASP A 99 -10.56 -16.14 -0.61
C ASP A 99 -11.48 -15.15 -1.39
N ASP A 100 -11.73 -13.95 -0.86
CA ASP A 100 -12.57 -12.94 -1.52
C ASP A 100 -11.90 -12.46 -2.82
N CYS A 101 -12.62 -12.61 -3.93
CA CYS A 101 -12.13 -12.21 -5.25
C CYS A 101 -11.88 -10.68 -5.35
N ARG A 102 -12.63 -9.88 -4.60
CA ARG A 102 -12.43 -8.43 -4.56
C ARG A 102 -11.13 -8.07 -3.86
N PHE A 103 -10.78 -8.81 -2.80
CA PHE A 103 -9.51 -8.60 -2.11
C PHE A 103 -8.33 -9.02 -2.96
N LYS A 104 -8.42 -10.15 -3.65
CA LYS A 104 -7.40 -10.59 -4.62
C LYS A 104 -7.22 -9.54 -5.72
N ARG A 105 -8.31 -9.07 -6.32
CA ARG A 105 -8.24 -8.01 -7.34
C ARG A 105 -7.61 -6.72 -6.81
N PHE A 106 -7.92 -6.35 -5.57
CA PHE A 106 -7.29 -5.19 -4.91
C PHE A 106 -5.78 -5.38 -4.75
N MET A 107 -5.32 -6.56 -4.34
CA MET A 107 -3.90 -6.91 -4.24
C MET A 107 -3.20 -6.87 -5.60
N ASP A 108 -3.83 -7.43 -6.65
CA ASP A 108 -3.29 -7.39 -8.01
C ASP A 108 -3.11 -5.94 -8.50
N LEU A 109 -4.08 -5.07 -8.24
CA LEU A 109 -4.01 -3.65 -8.60
C LEU A 109 -2.87 -2.92 -7.86
N ILE A 110 -2.66 -3.22 -6.58
CA ILE A 110 -1.54 -2.67 -5.82
C ILE A 110 -0.21 -3.14 -6.43
N GLU A 111 -0.07 -4.43 -6.73
CA GLU A 111 1.15 -4.98 -7.31
C GLU A 111 1.43 -4.38 -8.70
N GLU A 112 0.41 -4.26 -9.53
CA GLU A 112 0.50 -3.61 -10.84
C GLU A 112 0.92 -2.14 -10.70
N GLY A 113 0.32 -1.42 -9.75
CA GLY A 113 0.67 -0.04 -9.44
C GLY A 113 2.14 0.11 -9.02
N PHE A 114 2.66 -0.77 -8.17
CA PHE A 114 4.07 -0.74 -7.78
C PHE A 114 5.02 -1.08 -8.94
N LYS A 115 4.67 -2.03 -9.79
CA LYS A 115 5.45 -2.35 -11.01
C LYS A 115 5.52 -1.15 -11.96
N LEU A 116 4.38 -0.50 -12.18
CA LEU A 116 4.32 0.72 -13.01
C LEU A 116 5.12 1.87 -12.39
N PHE A 117 5.00 2.08 -11.09
CA PHE A 117 5.74 3.10 -10.36
C PHE A 117 7.25 2.84 -10.39
N GLY A 118 7.69 1.59 -10.23
CA GLY A 118 9.09 1.19 -10.34
C GLY A 118 9.68 1.46 -11.71
N SER A 119 8.92 1.19 -12.78
CA SER A 119 9.35 1.47 -14.16
C SER A 119 9.55 2.97 -14.42
N ILE A 120 8.75 3.82 -13.78
CA ILE A 120 8.86 5.28 -13.92
C ILE A 120 9.95 5.87 -13.01
N ALA A 121 10.22 5.24 -11.87
CA ALA A 121 11.26 5.70 -10.96
C ALA A 121 12.63 5.78 -11.67
N SER A 122 12.92 4.86 -12.58
CA SER A 122 14.14 4.85 -13.37
C SER A 122 14.36 6.15 -14.17
N VAL A 123 13.30 6.77 -14.65
CA VAL A 123 13.33 8.03 -15.40
C VAL A 123 13.71 9.22 -14.52
N ASN A 124 13.51 9.13 -13.19
CA ASN A 124 13.93 10.18 -12.25
C ASN A 124 15.46 10.24 -12.11
N PHE A 125 16.13 9.09 -12.26
CA PHE A 125 17.58 9.01 -12.15
C PHE A 125 18.28 9.28 -13.49
N ILE A 126 17.66 8.91 -14.61
CA ILE A 126 18.21 9.08 -15.95
C ILE A 126 17.21 9.84 -16.83
N PRO A 127 17.26 11.19 -16.85
CA PRO A 127 16.28 12.01 -17.59
C PRO A 127 16.18 11.68 -19.08
N LEU A 128 17.28 11.16 -19.69
CA LEU A 128 17.32 10.79 -21.10
C LEU A 128 16.37 9.62 -21.42
N MET A 129 16.09 8.74 -20.47
CA MET A 129 15.13 7.64 -20.63
C MET A 129 13.69 8.13 -20.90
N ARG A 130 13.41 9.40 -20.63
CA ARG A 130 12.11 10.02 -20.90
C ARG A 130 11.70 9.98 -22.39
N TYR A 131 12.69 9.90 -23.28
CA TYR A 131 12.46 9.90 -24.72
C TYR A 131 12.32 8.50 -25.31
N LEU A 132 12.48 7.44 -24.52
CA LEU A 132 12.28 6.07 -24.97
C LEU A 132 10.78 5.78 -25.20
N PRO A 133 10.40 5.27 -26.38
CA PRO A 133 8.98 5.11 -26.79
C PRO A 133 8.17 4.19 -25.86
N GLY A 134 8.76 3.13 -25.32
CA GLY A 134 8.09 2.20 -24.41
C GLY A 134 7.68 2.82 -23.05
N LEU A 135 8.41 3.81 -22.55
CA LEU A 135 8.10 4.50 -21.29
C LEU A 135 6.98 5.54 -21.43
N GLN A 136 6.72 6.03 -22.64
CA GLN A 136 5.61 6.95 -22.89
C GLN A 136 4.26 6.26 -22.75
N GLU A 137 4.13 5.00 -23.15
CA GLU A 137 2.91 4.20 -22.98
C GLU A 137 2.63 3.91 -21.49
N THR A 138 3.68 3.56 -20.74
CA THR A 138 3.57 3.32 -19.29
C THR A 138 3.09 4.57 -18.57
N ARG A 139 3.55 5.75 -18.98
CA ARG A 139 3.09 7.04 -18.41
C ARG A 139 1.62 7.33 -18.71
N LYS A 140 1.13 6.99 -19.91
CA LYS A 140 -0.29 7.15 -20.27
C LYS A 140 -1.18 6.25 -19.41
N LYS A 141 -0.77 5.01 -19.13
CA LYS A 141 -1.50 4.07 -18.27
C LYS A 141 -1.62 4.53 -16.82
N LEU A 142 -0.61 5.26 -16.30
CA LEU A 142 -0.66 5.83 -14.94
C LEU A 142 -1.47 7.12 -14.82
N ALA A 143 -1.76 7.77 -15.92
CA ALA A 143 -2.54 9.00 -15.96
C ALA A 143 -4.05 8.76 -16.14
N GLN A 144 -4.45 7.53 -16.37
CA GLN A 144 -5.84 7.06 -16.42
C GLN A 144 -6.29 6.52 -15.07
#